data_7e8fc18954fd1cd2d1d6ecaff51af97f
#
_entry.id   7e8fc18954fd1cd2d1d6ecaff51af97f
#
_cell.length_a   1.000
_cell.length_b   1.000
_cell.length_c   1.000
_cell.angle_alpha   90.00
_cell.angle_beta   90.00
_cell.angle_gamma   90.00
#
_symmetry.space_group_name_H-M   'P 1'
#
loop_
_entity.id
_entity.type
_entity.pdbx_description
1 polymer ?
#
loop_
_entity_poly.entity_id
_entity_poly.type
_entity_poly.pdbx_seq_one_letter_code
_entity_poly.pdbx_strand_id
1 'polypeptide(L)'
;KITYDCNEINRFLTYARILDPRSKYGTFDLLDTYFEKPAFDYQHILRFMDILIANSDAYLGWLYKKSNNVIPRDTSVIYYDCTNYYFEVERPDDEIVDEVTGEILSTGLRQYGFGKDHRPNPIVEMGLMMDKRGIPISMSIHPGNISEQVTAVPLEKEVVRTLNGADFIYCADAGLGSYSIRKFNSMG
;
A
#
# COMPACT_ATOMS: atom_id res chain seq x y z
N LYS A 1 -24.36 -8.22 -3.02
CA LYS A 1 -24.48 -7.59 -4.35
C LYS A 1 -24.13 -6.10 -4.18
N ILE A 2 -23.13 -5.61 -4.92
CA ILE A 2 -22.77 -4.19 -4.92
C ILE A 2 -23.84 -3.43 -5.72
N THR A 3 -24.37 -2.35 -5.13
CA THR A 3 -25.48 -1.55 -5.71
C THR A 3 -25.04 -0.15 -6.13
N TYR A 4 -23.76 0.18 -5.97
CA TYR A 4 -23.16 1.47 -6.31
C TYR A 4 -21.97 1.28 -7.27
N ASP A 5 -21.58 2.36 -7.97
CA ASP A 5 -20.48 2.32 -8.92
C ASP A 5 -19.14 2.55 -8.20
N CYS A 6 -18.36 1.47 -8.06
CA CYS A 6 -17.01 1.52 -7.48
C CYS A 6 -16.04 2.36 -8.33
N ASN A 7 -16.22 2.42 -9.66
CA ASN A 7 -15.34 3.23 -10.51
C ASN A 7 -15.60 4.73 -10.31
N GLU A 8 -16.85 5.11 -10.10
CA GLU A 8 -17.20 6.48 -9.78
C GLU A 8 -16.54 6.91 -8.47
N ILE A 9 -16.66 6.10 -7.39
CA ILE A 9 -16.03 6.38 -6.10
C ILE A 9 -14.50 6.49 -6.26
N ASN A 10 -13.87 5.55 -6.95
CA ASN A 10 -12.42 5.55 -7.17
C ASN A 10 -11.98 6.82 -7.92
N ARG A 11 -12.70 7.22 -8.95
CA ARG A 11 -12.44 8.43 -9.75
C ARG A 11 -12.50 9.67 -8.89
N PHE A 12 -13.56 9.85 -8.10
CA PHE A 12 -13.73 11.01 -7.22
C PHE A 12 -12.68 11.07 -6.12
N LEU A 13 -12.36 9.94 -5.48
CA LEU A 13 -11.30 9.89 -4.48
C LEU A 13 -9.92 10.23 -5.07
N THR A 14 -9.66 9.82 -6.31
CA THR A 14 -8.42 10.14 -7.03
C THR A 14 -8.36 11.63 -7.36
N TYR A 15 -9.43 12.21 -7.90
CA TYR A 15 -9.49 13.64 -8.20
C TYR A 15 -9.33 14.49 -6.95
N ALA A 16 -10.04 14.14 -5.88
CA ALA A 16 -9.93 14.85 -4.61
C ALA A 16 -8.51 14.79 -4.04
N ARG A 17 -7.82 13.66 -4.17
CA ARG A 17 -6.43 13.52 -3.72
C ARG A 17 -5.47 14.45 -4.47
N ILE A 18 -5.74 14.72 -5.74
CA ILE A 18 -4.91 15.61 -6.58
C ILE A 18 -5.26 17.07 -6.36
N LEU A 19 -6.56 17.40 -6.26
CA LEU A 19 -7.04 18.78 -6.23
C LEU A 19 -7.01 19.40 -4.82
N ASP A 20 -7.51 18.66 -3.83
CA ASP A 20 -7.63 19.11 -2.44
C ASP A 20 -7.60 17.88 -1.50
N PRO A 21 -6.40 17.40 -1.12
CA PRO A 21 -6.23 16.20 -0.32
C PRO A 21 -6.77 16.38 1.10
N ARG A 22 -7.84 15.66 1.45
CA ARG A 22 -8.48 15.65 2.76
C ARG A 22 -8.69 14.23 3.29
N SER A 23 -9.20 14.12 4.51
CA SER A 23 -9.73 12.84 5.03
C SER A 23 -10.88 12.34 4.13
N LYS A 24 -11.25 11.07 4.25
CA LYS A 24 -12.38 10.52 3.46
C LYS A 24 -13.69 11.26 3.74
N TYR A 25 -13.91 11.64 5.00
CA TYR A 25 -15.05 12.45 5.38
C TYR A 25 -14.98 13.86 4.77
N GLY A 26 -13.86 14.57 4.94
CA GLY A 26 -13.67 15.89 4.36
C GLY A 26 -13.70 15.89 2.82
N THR A 27 -13.27 14.80 2.17
CA THR A 27 -13.45 14.62 0.72
C THR A 27 -14.93 14.52 0.36
N PHE A 28 -15.71 13.75 1.14
CA PHE A 28 -17.15 13.60 0.90
C PHE A 28 -17.89 14.94 1.02
N ASP A 29 -17.58 15.75 2.02
CA ASP A 29 -18.17 17.08 2.19
C ASP A 29 -17.90 18.04 1.01
N LEU A 30 -16.82 17.82 0.26
CA LEU A 30 -16.48 18.63 -0.92
C LEU A 30 -17.13 18.16 -2.21
N LEU A 31 -17.74 16.98 -2.25
CA LEU A 31 -18.27 16.42 -3.50
C LEU A 31 -19.35 17.30 -4.13
N ASP A 32 -20.11 18.02 -3.33
CA ASP A 32 -21.12 18.96 -3.80
C ASP A 32 -20.55 20.19 -4.54
N THR A 33 -19.24 20.44 -4.38
CA THR A 33 -18.54 21.54 -5.06
C THR A 33 -18.02 21.14 -6.44
N TYR A 34 -17.99 19.84 -6.76
CA TYR A 34 -17.55 19.38 -8.08
C TYR A 34 -18.62 19.56 -9.15
N PHE A 35 -18.18 19.68 -10.38
CA PHE A 35 -19.07 19.86 -11.52
C PHE A 35 -20.00 18.64 -11.73
N GLU A 36 -19.47 17.44 -11.60
CA GLU A 36 -20.24 16.20 -11.59
C GLU A 36 -20.64 15.87 -10.16
N LYS A 37 -21.93 15.73 -9.91
CA LYS A 37 -22.43 15.30 -8.59
C LYS A 37 -22.38 13.78 -8.52
N PRO A 38 -21.73 13.19 -7.51
CA PRO A 38 -21.66 11.74 -7.37
C PRO A 38 -23.01 11.16 -6.95
N ALA A 39 -23.29 9.94 -7.43
CA ALA A 39 -24.48 9.17 -7.09
C ALA A 39 -24.25 8.21 -5.91
N PHE A 40 -23.34 8.53 -4.99
CA PHE A 40 -23.01 7.70 -3.84
C PHE A 40 -22.98 8.52 -2.54
N ASP A 41 -23.10 7.85 -1.41
CA ASP A 41 -23.00 8.43 -0.06
C ASP A 41 -21.68 8.04 0.63
N TYR A 42 -21.43 8.62 1.82
CA TYR A 42 -20.22 8.36 2.59
C TYR A 42 -20.05 6.88 2.97
N GLN A 43 -21.14 6.16 3.25
CA GLN A 43 -21.08 4.73 3.57
C GLN A 43 -20.58 3.89 2.39
N HIS A 44 -20.89 4.31 1.15
CA HIS A 44 -20.37 3.65 -0.03
C HIS A 44 -18.85 3.82 -0.17
N ILE A 45 -18.30 4.97 0.23
CA ILE A 45 -16.84 5.18 0.28
C ILE A 45 -16.20 4.20 1.26
N LEU A 46 -16.74 4.05 2.47
CA LEU A 46 -16.19 3.14 3.48
C LEU A 46 -16.21 1.68 2.98
N ARG A 47 -17.33 1.22 2.45
CA ARG A 47 -17.45 -0.13 1.87
C ARG A 47 -16.53 -0.34 0.65
N PHE A 48 -16.30 0.71 -0.12
CA PHE A 48 -15.34 0.66 -1.22
C PHE A 48 -13.90 0.48 -0.73
N MET A 49 -13.53 1.04 0.42
CA MET A 49 -12.21 0.79 1.02
C MET A 49 -12.02 -0.69 1.34
N ASP A 50 -13.05 -1.37 1.89
CA ASP A 50 -12.99 -2.81 2.17
C ASP A 50 -12.80 -3.63 0.88
N ILE A 51 -13.47 -3.23 -0.21
CA ILE A 51 -13.30 -3.86 -1.53
C ILE A 51 -11.87 -3.66 -2.06
N LEU A 52 -11.31 -2.45 -1.92
CA LEU A 52 -9.93 -2.18 -2.34
C LEU A 52 -8.92 -3.02 -1.54
N ILE A 53 -9.10 -3.12 -0.23
CA ILE A 53 -8.23 -3.93 0.63
C ILE A 53 -8.29 -5.40 0.20
N ALA A 54 -9.49 -5.94 0.01
CA ALA A 54 -9.69 -7.33 -0.38
C ALA A 54 -9.16 -7.68 -1.80
N ASN A 55 -8.90 -6.67 -2.64
CA ASN A 55 -8.43 -6.84 -4.02
C ASN A 55 -7.15 -6.04 -4.32
N SER A 56 -6.38 -5.66 -3.31
CA SER A 56 -5.22 -4.77 -3.43
C SER A 56 -4.23 -5.24 -4.49
N ASP A 57 -3.79 -6.50 -4.43
CA ASP A 57 -2.77 -7.06 -5.33
C ASP A 57 -3.26 -7.06 -6.78
N ALA A 58 -4.52 -7.50 -7.00
CA ALA A 58 -5.13 -7.49 -8.33
C ALA A 58 -5.26 -6.06 -8.89
N TYR A 59 -5.61 -5.10 -8.02
CA TYR A 59 -5.73 -3.69 -8.39
C TYR A 59 -4.38 -3.08 -8.73
N LEU A 60 -3.34 -3.32 -7.94
CA LEU A 60 -1.98 -2.85 -8.20
C LEU A 60 -1.42 -3.43 -9.50
N GLY A 61 -1.57 -4.73 -9.72
CA GLY A 61 -1.19 -5.37 -10.98
C GLY A 61 -1.94 -4.81 -12.20
N TRP A 62 -3.22 -4.50 -12.04
CA TRP A 62 -4.01 -3.84 -13.09
C TRP A 62 -3.51 -2.41 -13.35
N LEU A 63 -3.24 -1.62 -12.31
CA LEU A 63 -2.69 -0.27 -12.42
C LEU A 63 -1.33 -0.28 -13.16
N TYR A 64 -0.44 -1.19 -12.79
CA TYR A 64 0.84 -1.35 -13.49
C TYR A 64 0.63 -1.60 -14.99
N LYS A 65 -0.20 -2.58 -15.36
CA LYS A 65 -0.51 -2.90 -16.76
C LYS A 65 -1.10 -1.72 -17.51
N LYS A 66 -2.04 -0.98 -16.89
CA LYS A 66 -2.69 0.18 -17.51
C LYS A 66 -1.75 1.37 -17.64
N SER A 67 -0.89 1.61 -16.65
CA SER A 67 0.10 2.68 -16.72
C SER A 67 1.10 2.50 -17.86
N ASN A 68 1.42 1.26 -18.22
CA ASN A 68 2.28 0.95 -19.37
C ASN A 68 1.70 1.42 -20.71
N ASN A 69 0.36 1.52 -20.81
CA ASN A 69 -0.30 2.03 -22.03
C ASN A 69 -0.20 3.56 -22.15
N VAL A 70 0.07 4.24 -21.03
CA VAL A 70 0.18 5.71 -20.98
C VAL A 70 1.64 6.15 -21.04
N ILE A 71 2.49 5.49 -20.24
CA ILE A 71 3.92 5.78 -20.14
C ILE A 71 4.66 4.45 -20.18
N PRO A 72 5.55 4.22 -21.18
CA PRO A 72 6.38 3.01 -21.19
C PRO A 72 7.19 2.89 -19.91
N ARG A 73 7.02 1.78 -19.19
CA ARG A 73 7.68 1.52 -17.92
C ARG A 73 9.08 0.95 -18.16
N ASP A 74 10.08 1.47 -17.44
CA ASP A 74 11.45 0.96 -17.48
C ASP A 74 11.74 0.23 -16.17
N THR A 75 11.60 -1.08 -16.20
CA THR A 75 11.80 -1.97 -15.06
C THR A 75 13.21 -2.60 -15.03
N SER A 76 14.16 -2.09 -15.82
CA SER A 76 15.55 -2.56 -15.75
C SER A 76 16.23 -2.31 -14.40
N VAL A 77 15.79 -1.31 -13.67
CA VAL A 77 16.13 -1.04 -12.27
C VAL A 77 14.87 -0.83 -11.47
N ILE A 78 14.79 -1.49 -10.33
CA ILE A 78 13.68 -1.33 -9.38
C ILE A 78 14.23 -0.80 -8.07
N TYR A 79 13.69 0.34 -7.64
CA TYR A 79 13.99 0.94 -6.35
C TYR A 79 12.99 0.46 -5.31
N TYR A 80 13.49 0.14 -4.14
CA TYR A 80 12.68 -0.17 -2.97
C TYR A 80 13.02 0.75 -1.82
N ASP A 81 11.97 1.29 -1.17
CA ASP A 81 12.10 2.06 0.07
C ASP A 81 10.89 1.83 0.97
N CYS A 82 11.10 2.00 2.28
CA CYS A 82 10.07 1.94 3.30
C CYS A 82 9.78 3.32 3.87
N THR A 83 8.51 3.57 4.09
CA THR A 83 8.01 4.78 4.76
C THR A 83 7.13 4.39 5.94
N ASN A 84 7.32 5.07 7.07
CA ASN A 84 6.49 4.90 8.25
C ASN A 84 5.40 5.97 8.27
N TYR A 85 4.18 5.56 8.59
CA TYR A 85 3.07 6.45 8.89
C TYR A 85 2.73 6.33 10.36
N TYR A 86 2.82 7.41 11.11
CA TYR A 86 2.38 7.46 12.51
C TYR A 86 0.91 7.90 12.60
N PHE A 87 0.27 7.49 13.68
CA PHE A 87 -1.10 7.88 14.00
C PHE A 87 -1.10 8.65 15.30
N GLU A 88 -1.85 9.76 15.37
CA GLU A 88 -2.05 10.53 16.58
C GLU A 88 -3.00 9.83 17.58
N VAL A 89 -2.78 8.53 17.76
CA VAL A 89 -3.51 7.64 18.67
C VAL A 89 -2.47 6.95 19.56
N GLU A 90 -2.68 6.94 20.85
CA GLU A 90 -1.74 6.36 21.81
C GLU A 90 -1.82 4.84 21.91
N ARG A 91 -2.86 4.20 21.37
CA ARG A 91 -3.06 2.76 21.47
C ARG A 91 -2.75 2.06 20.15
N PRO A 92 -1.98 0.97 20.19
CA PRO A 92 -1.83 0.09 19.05
C PRO A 92 -3.16 -0.60 18.74
N ASP A 93 -3.24 -1.29 17.61
CA ASP A 93 -4.36 -2.16 17.31
C ASP A 93 -4.32 -3.39 18.22
N ASP A 94 -5.50 -3.86 18.63
CA ASP A 94 -5.63 -5.06 19.44
C ASP A 94 -5.26 -6.31 18.62
N GLU A 95 -4.79 -7.35 19.32
CA GLU A 95 -4.59 -8.66 18.73
C GLU A 95 -5.94 -9.30 18.42
N ILE A 96 -6.07 -9.86 17.22
CA ILE A 96 -7.21 -10.71 16.86
C ILE A 96 -6.80 -12.15 17.22
N VAL A 97 -7.48 -12.72 18.20
CA VAL A 97 -7.20 -14.05 18.72
C VAL A 97 -8.33 -14.99 18.31
N ASP A 98 -7.99 -16.19 17.89
CA ASP A 98 -8.96 -17.27 17.70
C ASP A 98 -9.57 -17.63 19.06
N GLU A 99 -10.89 -17.49 19.20
CA GLU A 99 -11.60 -17.72 20.47
C GLU A 99 -11.57 -19.19 20.92
N VAL A 100 -11.29 -20.13 20.01
CA VAL A 100 -11.28 -21.57 20.30
C VAL A 100 -9.88 -22.07 20.61
N THR A 101 -8.88 -21.66 19.82
CA THR A 101 -7.50 -22.16 19.95
C THR A 101 -6.63 -21.23 20.80
N GLY A 102 -7.00 -19.95 20.98
CA GLY A 102 -6.18 -18.94 21.62
C GLY A 102 -4.99 -18.48 20.74
N GLU A 103 -4.93 -18.90 19.50
CA GLU A 103 -3.86 -18.46 18.58
C GLU A 103 -4.07 -17.01 18.11
N ILE A 104 -2.98 -16.25 18.03
CA ILE A 104 -3.01 -14.87 17.49
C ILE A 104 -3.14 -14.96 15.96
N LEU A 105 -4.29 -14.59 15.43
CA LEU A 105 -4.58 -14.54 14.00
C LEU A 105 -3.99 -13.32 13.32
N SER A 106 -3.95 -12.20 14.04
CA SER A 106 -3.39 -10.92 13.56
C SER A 106 -3.06 -10.00 14.73
N THR A 107 -1.97 -9.27 14.62
CA THR A 107 -1.58 -8.23 15.60
C THR A 107 -2.12 -6.83 15.24
N GLY A 108 -2.90 -6.71 14.17
CA GLY A 108 -3.28 -5.42 13.60
C GLY A 108 -2.11 -4.69 12.93
N LEU A 109 -2.39 -3.56 12.31
CA LEU A 109 -1.38 -2.81 11.53
C LEU A 109 -0.70 -1.73 12.36
N ARG A 110 -1.45 -1.00 13.19
CA ARG A 110 -0.89 0.06 14.03
C ARG A 110 -0.20 -0.56 15.24
N GLN A 111 1.12 -0.61 15.20
CA GLN A 111 1.94 -1.17 16.27
C GLN A 111 3.04 -0.20 16.65
N TYR A 112 3.50 -0.28 17.90
CA TYR A 112 4.71 0.44 18.30
C TYR A 112 5.92 -0.17 17.59
N GLY A 113 6.68 0.67 16.90
CA GLY A 113 7.85 0.28 16.15
C GLY A 113 8.88 1.39 16.08
N PHE A 114 9.97 1.14 15.38
CA PHE A 114 11.06 2.10 15.22
C PHE A 114 10.77 3.03 14.03
N GLY A 115 9.99 4.10 14.30
CA GLY A 115 9.71 5.11 13.28
C GLY A 115 10.90 6.01 13.01
N LYS A 116 11.08 6.43 11.75
CA LYS A 116 12.15 7.37 11.32
C LYS A 116 12.11 8.70 12.09
N ASP A 117 10.93 9.14 12.53
CA ASP A 117 10.72 10.38 13.27
C ASP A 117 10.90 10.25 14.79
N HIS A 118 11.21 9.06 15.30
CA HIS A 118 11.35 8.77 16.75
C HIS A 118 10.15 9.21 17.60
N ARG A 119 8.95 9.18 17.06
CA ARG A 119 7.71 9.53 17.78
C ARG A 119 7.23 8.36 18.64
N PRO A 120 6.62 8.63 19.79
CA PRO A 120 6.10 7.59 20.70
C PRO A 120 4.76 7.01 20.25
N ASN A 121 4.33 7.27 19.04
CA ASN A 121 3.02 6.85 18.51
C ASN A 121 3.12 5.52 17.75
N PRO A 122 2.02 4.73 17.72
CA PRO A 122 1.95 3.57 16.85
C PRO A 122 2.12 3.95 15.37
N ILE A 123 2.83 3.13 14.63
CA ILE A 123 3.11 3.32 13.22
C ILE A 123 2.59 2.16 12.38
N VAL A 124 2.51 2.41 11.09
CA VAL A 124 2.30 1.42 10.03
C VAL A 124 3.45 1.58 9.04
N GLU A 125 4.02 0.49 8.59
CA GLU A 125 5.05 0.51 7.55
C GLU A 125 4.45 0.29 6.17
N MET A 126 4.92 1.07 5.20
CA MET A 126 4.62 0.90 3.79
C MET A 126 5.92 0.67 3.02
N GLY A 127 6.07 -0.51 2.42
CA GLY A 127 7.09 -0.78 1.42
C GLY A 127 6.60 -0.35 0.05
N LEU A 128 7.44 0.34 -0.72
CA LEU A 128 7.11 0.82 -2.06
C LEU A 128 8.20 0.38 -3.05
N MET A 129 7.78 -0.26 -4.14
CA MET A 129 8.64 -0.55 -5.28
C MET A 129 8.33 0.37 -6.45
N MET A 130 9.38 0.97 -7.03
CA MET A 130 9.30 1.93 -8.12
C MET A 130 10.19 1.49 -9.28
N ASP A 131 9.77 1.82 -10.50
CA ASP A 131 10.61 1.63 -11.68
C ASP A 131 11.75 2.66 -11.73
N LYS A 132 12.63 2.52 -12.74
CA LYS A 132 13.78 3.42 -12.95
C LYS A 132 13.41 4.90 -13.06
N ARG A 133 12.18 5.23 -13.38
CA ARG A 133 11.67 6.62 -13.47
C ARG A 133 11.03 7.10 -12.17
N GLY A 134 11.03 6.29 -11.12
CA GLY A 134 10.39 6.60 -9.84
C GLY A 134 8.86 6.44 -9.85
N ILE A 135 8.29 5.72 -10.84
CA ILE A 135 6.85 5.48 -10.89
C ILE A 135 6.55 4.18 -10.13
N PRO A 136 5.59 4.19 -9.18
CA PRO A 136 5.24 3.00 -8.41
C PRO A 136 4.84 1.80 -9.28
N ILE A 137 5.33 0.61 -8.91
CA ILE A 137 4.98 -0.69 -9.51
C ILE A 137 4.03 -1.42 -8.57
N SER A 138 4.42 -1.55 -7.31
CA SER A 138 3.66 -2.22 -6.26
C SER A 138 3.98 -1.62 -4.90
N MET A 139 3.14 -1.89 -3.92
CA MET A 139 3.33 -1.51 -2.53
C MET A 139 2.81 -2.59 -1.60
N SER A 140 3.32 -2.60 -0.37
CA SER A 140 2.81 -3.44 0.70
C SER A 140 2.65 -2.62 1.99
N ILE A 141 1.72 -3.05 2.84
CA ILE A 141 1.46 -2.41 4.13
C ILE A 141 1.66 -3.47 5.21
N HIS A 142 2.42 -3.12 6.23
CA HIS A 142 2.83 -4.03 7.29
C HIS A 142 2.63 -3.42 8.68
N PRO A 143 2.49 -4.24 9.72
CA PRO A 143 2.51 -3.77 11.10
C PRO A 143 3.79 -3.01 11.42
N GLY A 144 3.66 -1.94 12.21
CA GLY A 144 4.77 -1.05 12.54
C GLY A 144 5.89 -1.66 13.37
N ASN A 145 5.68 -2.84 13.96
CA ASN A 145 6.68 -3.59 14.71
C ASN A 145 7.47 -4.62 13.88
N ILE A 146 7.23 -4.67 12.56
CA ILE A 146 7.95 -5.55 11.65
C ILE A 146 9.16 -4.81 11.07
N SER A 147 10.30 -5.49 10.97
CA SER A 147 11.51 -4.93 10.36
C SER A 147 11.34 -4.74 8.86
N GLU A 148 11.76 -3.60 8.33
CA GLU A 148 11.78 -3.26 6.90
C GLU A 148 12.43 -4.37 6.03
N GLN A 149 13.41 -5.09 6.57
CA GLN A 149 14.09 -6.19 5.87
C GLN A 149 13.18 -7.41 5.62
N VAL A 150 12.19 -7.63 6.49
CA VAL A 150 11.23 -8.74 6.36
C VAL A 150 10.18 -8.43 5.30
N THR A 151 9.87 -7.17 5.08
CA THR A 151 8.83 -6.71 4.14
C THR A 151 9.29 -6.70 2.68
N ALA A 152 10.59 -6.57 2.44
CA ALA A 152 11.17 -6.48 1.09
C ALA A 152 10.97 -7.75 0.25
N VAL A 153 11.31 -8.92 0.78
CA VAL A 153 11.28 -10.18 0.02
C VAL A 153 9.88 -10.59 -0.47
N PRO A 154 8.81 -10.52 0.36
CA PRO A 154 7.45 -10.80 -0.13
C PRO A 154 7.03 -9.87 -1.27
N LEU A 155 7.30 -8.57 -1.14
CA LEU A 155 6.95 -7.59 -2.16
C LEU A 155 7.76 -7.79 -3.45
N GLU A 156 9.03 -8.12 -3.35
CA GLU A 156 9.87 -8.45 -4.50
C GLU A 156 9.33 -9.66 -5.28
N LYS A 157 8.93 -10.73 -4.58
CA LYS A 157 8.29 -11.89 -5.22
C LYS A 157 7.01 -11.53 -5.97
N GLU A 158 6.22 -10.61 -5.44
CA GLU A 158 5.02 -10.11 -6.11
C GLU A 158 5.37 -9.33 -7.37
N VAL A 159 6.38 -8.47 -7.31
CA VAL A 159 6.85 -7.70 -8.46
C VAL A 159 7.41 -8.63 -9.54
N VAL A 160 8.21 -9.64 -9.19
CA VAL A 160 8.68 -10.66 -10.14
C VAL A 160 7.52 -11.33 -10.90
N ARG A 161 6.43 -11.66 -10.19
CA ARG A 161 5.22 -12.21 -10.82
C ARG A 161 4.55 -11.18 -11.75
N THR A 162 4.44 -9.93 -11.30
CA THR A 162 3.84 -8.84 -12.08
C THR A 162 4.62 -8.56 -13.36
N LEU A 163 5.94 -8.69 -13.33
CA LEU A 163 6.86 -8.52 -14.46
C LEU A 163 7.05 -9.78 -15.31
N ASN A 164 6.32 -10.88 -15.03
CA ASN A 164 6.43 -12.17 -15.71
C ASN A 164 7.85 -12.76 -15.68
N GLY A 165 8.56 -12.58 -14.56
CA GLY A 165 9.92 -13.12 -14.39
C GLY A 165 11.01 -12.38 -15.16
N ALA A 166 10.78 -11.13 -15.57
CA ALA A 166 11.84 -10.34 -16.21
C ALA A 166 12.96 -10.01 -15.21
N ASP A 167 14.18 -10.07 -15.67
CA ASP A 167 15.36 -9.68 -14.89
C ASP A 167 15.39 -8.17 -14.63
N PHE A 168 15.79 -7.79 -13.43
CA PHE A 168 15.97 -6.40 -13.04
C PHE A 168 17.08 -6.23 -12.00
N ILE A 169 17.61 -5.03 -11.91
CA ILE A 169 18.55 -4.64 -10.86
C ILE A 169 17.76 -4.13 -9.66
N TYR A 170 17.87 -4.82 -8.53
CA TYR A 170 17.26 -4.37 -7.29
C TYR A 170 18.15 -3.33 -6.60
N CYS A 171 17.59 -2.18 -6.25
CA CYS A 171 18.27 -1.08 -5.59
C CYS A 171 17.48 -0.66 -4.34
N ALA A 172 18.10 -0.78 -3.18
CA ALA A 172 17.52 -0.37 -1.90
C ALA A 172 18.58 0.35 -1.06
N ASP A 173 18.14 1.04 0.00
CA ASP A 173 19.05 1.66 0.95
C ASP A 173 19.97 0.64 1.64
N ALA A 174 21.15 1.09 2.07
CA ALA A 174 22.17 0.23 2.71
C ALA A 174 21.65 -0.49 3.96
N GLY A 175 20.71 0.09 4.69
CA GLY A 175 20.02 -0.52 5.83
C GLY A 175 19.20 -1.78 5.46
N LEU A 176 18.78 -1.90 4.20
CA LEU A 176 18.00 -3.02 3.67
C LEU A 176 18.86 -4.14 3.06
N GLY A 177 20.19 -4.01 3.08
CA GLY A 177 21.15 -4.97 2.54
C GLY A 177 21.37 -6.21 3.40
N SER A 178 20.31 -6.81 3.98
CA SER A 178 20.43 -8.02 4.80
C SER A 178 20.93 -9.24 4.01
N TYR A 179 21.53 -10.21 4.72
CA TYR A 179 22.00 -11.46 4.10
C TYR A 179 20.87 -12.23 3.39
N SER A 180 19.66 -12.21 3.94
CA SER A 180 18.49 -12.88 3.34
C SER A 180 18.09 -12.26 2.00
N ILE A 181 18.09 -10.94 1.87
CA ILE A 181 17.82 -10.21 0.63
C ILE A 181 18.90 -10.50 -0.41
N ARG A 182 20.18 -10.41 0.00
CA ARG A 182 21.31 -10.73 -0.91
C ARG A 182 21.27 -12.17 -1.41
N LYS A 183 20.94 -13.11 -0.53
CA LYS A 183 20.80 -14.53 -0.88
C LYS A 183 19.64 -14.74 -1.84
N PHE A 184 18.50 -14.12 -1.61
CA PHE A 184 17.35 -14.21 -2.53
C PHE A 184 17.71 -13.71 -3.92
N ASN A 185 18.33 -12.53 -4.02
CA ASN A 185 18.74 -11.92 -5.30
C ASN A 185 19.90 -12.63 -6.00
N SER A 186 20.65 -13.49 -5.31
CA SER A 186 21.75 -14.28 -5.91
C SER A 186 21.31 -15.65 -6.43
N MET A 187 20.06 -16.05 -6.18
CA MET A 187 19.52 -17.37 -6.56
C MET A 187 18.61 -17.30 -7.81
N GLY A 188 18.45 -16.11 -8.42
CA GLY A 188 17.68 -15.89 -9.66
C GLY A 188 18.46 -16.08 -10.92
#